data_c88338dc1f2ba6bae5b38328f4f14892
#
_entry.id   c88338dc1f2ba6bae5b38328f4f14892
#
_cell.length_a   1.000
_cell.length_b   1.000
_cell.length_c   1.000
_cell.angle_alpha   90.00
_cell.angle_beta   90.00
_cell.angle_gamma   90.00
#
_symmetry.space_group_name_H-M   'P 1'
#
loop_
_entity.id
_entity.type
_entity.pdbx_description
1 polymer ?
#
loop_
_entity_poly.entity_id
_entity_poly.type
_entity_poly.pdbx_seq_one_letter_code
_entity_poly.pdbx_strand_id
1 'polypeptide(L)'
;MEVLYIVLAVVALLIIITAIRAAKFVPEKKERPEVAEEKVDFERVQKNLSKAIQCKTISHDDPTLTDWSEFEKFHAFLEEAYPLIHKNLKKEVISAASLVFRWEGENPDLEPMALLAHQDVVPVTAGTEGDWKHDPFEGYNDGEYIWGRGTVDMKNHLICVMEAVETLLEEGFRPERDVYLCFGHNEEVVCAQDPGASAIVETLKSRGIHLDSALDEGGAIISVDLKGIIKTNILAIGMAEKGYCDFKITVTDKGGHSSQAPDHNGLGKLANTILDIENNQFKIKLLPFIYTLLERVGRTASFPARMLMCNYKMFGPLIKFLGKRIPFLACLVRTVTAVTMCEGSPAPNVLPQRASTTVNFRPIFGETSKDVEEHLRKVIRYKDAEIECLRAKEPSRFSPTDSRAFNAIETVAGSMYTDKAVAVVPYLVMGGTDAYFYEAISENVLRFAPFNLSVDIIATSHGTNERCPISVLKDGVSFFKSYIRQVSKEN
;
A
#
# COMPACT_ATOMS: atom_id res chain seq x y z
N MET A 1 52.22 -6.54 18.94
CA MET A 1 52.42 -5.50 17.91
C MET A 1 52.07 -6.03 16.51
N GLU A 2 52.62 -7.13 16.05
CA GLU A 2 52.37 -7.71 14.71
C GLU A 2 50.90 -8.01 14.44
N VAL A 3 50.16 -8.62 15.36
CA VAL A 3 48.74 -8.90 15.23
C VAL A 3 47.93 -7.60 15.02
N LEU A 4 48.30 -6.51 15.73
CA LEU A 4 47.65 -5.20 15.57
C LEU A 4 47.89 -4.63 14.17
N TYR A 5 49.11 -4.71 13.65
CA TYR A 5 49.44 -4.25 12.29
C TYR A 5 48.69 -5.08 11.23
N ILE A 6 48.58 -6.39 11.40
CA ILE A 6 47.80 -7.25 10.47
C ILE A 6 46.34 -6.86 10.49
N VAL A 7 45.74 -6.65 11.67
CA VAL A 7 44.32 -6.22 11.77
C VAL A 7 44.12 -4.86 11.11
N LEU A 8 45.00 -3.89 11.37
CA LEU A 8 44.93 -2.55 10.74
C LEU A 8 45.07 -2.62 9.21
N ALA A 9 45.99 -3.46 8.71
CA ALA A 9 46.18 -3.65 7.27
C ALA A 9 44.93 -4.28 6.61
N VAL A 10 44.31 -5.27 7.25
CA VAL A 10 43.05 -5.90 6.77
C VAL A 10 41.91 -4.88 6.77
N VAL A 11 41.76 -4.07 7.83
CA VAL A 11 40.74 -3.02 7.90
C VAL A 11 40.98 -1.96 6.80
N ALA A 12 42.20 -1.51 6.61
CA ALA A 12 42.55 -0.55 5.55
C ALA A 12 42.22 -1.13 4.15
N LEU A 13 42.56 -2.39 3.89
CA LEU A 13 42.24 -3.07 2.64
C LEU A 13 40.74 -3.15 2.41
N LEU A 14 39.97 -3.50 3.43
CA LEU A 14 38.50 -3.54 3.35
C LEU A 14 37.90 -2.17 3.05
N ILE A 15 38.42 -1.10 3.70
CA ILE A 15 38.00 0.28 3.42
C ILE A 15 38.30 0.65 1.96
N ILE A 16 39.50 0.32 1.47
CA ILE A 16 39.89 0.58 0.08
C ILE A 16 38.99 -0.15 -0.91
N ILE A 17 38.73 -1.44 -0.69
CA ILE A 17 37.85 -2.24 -1.56
C ILE A 17 36.46 -1.64 -1.57
N THR A 18 35.90 -1.30 -0.40
CA THR A 18 34.55 -0.73 -0.30
C THR A 18 34.46 0.65 -0.94
N ALA A 19 35.49 1.45 -0.81
CA ALA A 19 35.56 2.77 -1.45
C ALA A 19 35.68 2.68 -2.99
N ILE A 20 36.47 1.75 -3.52
CA ILE A 20 36.58 1.52 -4.98
C ILE A 20 35.24 1.06 -5.54
N ARG A 21 34.52 0.13 -4.84
CA ARG A 21 33.19 -0.31 -5.25
C ARG A 21 32.20 0.86 -5.24
N ALA A 22 32.21 1.67 -4.18
CA ALA A 22 31.33 2.84 -4.08
C ALA A 22 31.62 3.89 -5.16
N ALA A 23 32.87 4.09 -5.54
CA ALA A 23 33.25 5.03 -6.61
C ALA A 23 32.69 4.60 -7.98
N LYS A 24 32.62 3.29 -8.23
CA LYS A 24 32.04 2.71 -9.46
C LYS A 24 30.52 2.60 -9.40
N PHE A 25 29.93 2.68 -8.22
CA PHE A 25 28.50 2.50 -7.98
C PHE A 25 27.78 3.84 -8.12
N VAL A 26 27.68 4.33 -9.35
CA VAL A 26 27.03 5.60 -9.70
C VAL A 26 25.69 5.34 -10.39
N PRO A 27 24.81 6.34 -10.48
CA PRO A 27 23.59 6.22 -11.27
C PRO A 27 23.90 5.76 -12.68
N GLU A 28 23.19 4.76 -13.14
CA GLU A 28 23.24 4.38 -14.56
C GLU A 28 22.60 5.51 -15.35
N LYS A 29 23.28 5.98 -16.40
CA LYS A 29 22.67 6.82 -17.42
C LYS A 29 21.78 5.91 -18.28
N LYS A 30 20.63 5.48 -17.76
CA LYS A 30 19.60 4.91 -18.63
C LYS A 30 19.09 6.06 -19.48
N GLU A 31 19.31 5.99 -20.80
CA GLU A 31 18.49 6.74 -21.73
C GLU A 31 17.08 6.24 -21.57
N ARG A 32 16.24 7.01 -20.89
CA ARG A 32 14.82 6.71 -20.80
C ARG A 32 14.22 7.17 -22.13
N PRO A 33 13.42 6.32 -22.79
CA PRO A 33 12.69 6.77 -23.97
C PRO A 33 11.87 7.98 -23.58
N GLU A 34 11.91 9.02 -24.40
CA GLU A 34 11.01 10.17 -24.26
C GLU A 34 9.57 9.64 -24.37
N VAL A 35 8.82 9.74 -23.30
CA VAL A 35 7.39 9.51 -23.32
C VAL A 35 6.75 10.81 -23.79
N ALA A 36 5.94 10.73 -24.84
CA ALA A 36 5.27 11.89 -25.40
C ALA A 36 4.45 12.61 -24.32
N GLU A 37 4.45 13.95 -24.34
CA GLU A 37 3.61 14.71 -23.42
C GLU A 37 2.14 14.42 -23.76
N GLU A 38 1.41 13.91 -22.77
CA GLU A 38 0.00 13.58 -22.92
C GLU A 38 -0.87 14.83 -22.75
N LYS A 39 -1.86 14.96 -23.63
CA LYS A 39 -2.88 16.01 -23.51
C LYS A 39 -3.84 15.65 -22.37
N VAL A 40 -4.06 16.57 -21.44
CA VAL A 40 -4.96 16.43 -20.29
C VAL A 40 -5.89 17.62 -20.20
N ASP A 41 -7.19 17.37 -20.08
CA ASP A 41 -8.17 18.39 -19.72
C ASP A 41 -8.12 18.63 -18.21
N PHE A 42 -7.26 19.57 -17.82
CA PHE A 42 -6.96 19.83 -16.42
C PHE A 42 -8.14 20.44 -15.63
N GLU A 43 -9.04 21.15 -16.28
CA GLU A 43 -10.24 21.69 -15.63
C GLU A 43 -11.26 20.57 -15.40
N ARG A 44 -11.42 19.68 -16.38
CA ARG A 44 -12.36 18.56 -16.30
C ARG A 44 -11.98 17.59 -15.16
N VAL A 45 -10.71 17.20 -15.03
CA VAL A 45 -10.28 16.29 -13.97
C VAL A 45 -10.48 16.89 -12.58
N GLN A 46 -10.19 18.18 -12.38
CA GLN A 46 -10.43 18.86 -11.10
C GLN A 46 -11.92 18.89 -10.74
N LYS A 47 -12.76 19.31 -11.70
CA LYS A 47 -14.21 19.35 -11.52
C LYS A 47 -14.78 17.97 -11.19
N ASN A 48 -14.30 16.93 -11.87
CA ASN A 48 -14.80 15.58 -11.69
C ASN A 48 -14.34 14.99 -10.34
N LEU A 49 -13.10 15.24 -9.89
CA LEU A 49 -12.69 14.85 -8.54
C LEU A 49 -13.53 15.58 -7.48
N SER A 50 -13.73 16.89 -7.60
CA SER A 50 -14.58 17.65 -6.67
C SER A 50 -16.00 17.07 -6.58
N LYS A 51 -16.63 16.73 -7.71
CA LYS A 51 -17.95 16.08 -7.75
C LYS A 51 -17.95 14.66 -7.18
N ALA A 52 -16.90 13.89 -7.44
CA ALA A 52 -16.74 12.53 -6.89
C ALA A 52 -16.73 12.53 -5.35
N ILE A 53 -16.10 13.53 -4.74
CA ILE A 53 -16.06 13.67 -3.28
C ILE A 53 -17.44 13.93 -2.67
N GLN A 54 -18.35 14.56 -3.43
CA GLN A 54 -19.73 14.82 -2.97
C GLN A 54 -20.61 13.55 -2.87
N CYS A 55 -20.11 12.40 -3.31
CA CYS A 55 -20.75 11.11 -3.11
C CYS A 55 -20.15 10.45 -1.87
N LYS A 56 -20.97 10.24 -0.84
CA LYS A 56 -20.54 9.71 0.47
C LYS A 56 -20.51 8.17 0.46
N THR A 57 -19.71 7.60 -0.41
CA THR A 57 -19.61 6.16 -0.64
C THR A 57 -18.90 5.47 0.54
N ILE A 58 -19.50 5.47 1.72
CA ILE A 58 -18.96 4.85 2.93
C ILE A 58 -19.45 3.41 2.99
N SER A 59 -18.53 2.44 2.98
CA SER A 59 -18.83 1.02 3.19
C SER A 59 -18.74 0.65 4.67
N HIS A 60 -19.54 -0.34 5.07
CA HIS A 60 -19.56 -0.88 6.42
C HIS A 60 -19.39 -2.39 6.40
N ASP A 61 -18.87 -2.95 7.51
CA ASP A 61 -18.71 -4.41 7.71
C ASP A 61 -20.08 -5.14 7.59
N ASP A 62 -21.12 -4.53 8.15
CA ASP A 62 -22.52 -4.93 7.93
C ASP A 62 -23.09 -4.13 6.75
N PRO A 63 -23.36 -4.76 5.59
CA PRO A 63 -23.84 -4.08 4.40
C PRO A 63 -25.22 -3.42 4.56
N THR A 64 -25.98 -3.79 5.61
CA THR A 64 -27.26 -3.14 5.92
C THR A 64 -27.11 -1.72 6.46
N LEU A 65 -25.90 -1.35 6.90
CA LEU A 65 -25.55 -0.01 7.36
C LEU A 65 -25.03 0.88 6.23
N THR A 66 -24.72 0.31 5.07
CA THR A 66 -24.20 1.04 3.91
C THR A 66 -25.33 1.77 3.19
N ASP A 67 -25.13 3.06 2.93
CA ASP A 67 -26.07 3.85 2.10
C ASP A 67 -25.77 3.63 0.62
N TRP A 68 -26.41 2.61 0.05
CA TRP A 68 -26.25 2.25 -1.37
C TRP A 68 -26.66 3.35 -2.33
N SER A 69 -27.53 4.29 -1.91
CA SER A 69 -27.95 5.42 -2.77
C SER A 69 -26.78 6.36 -3.09
N GLU A 70 -25.77 6.45 -2.23
CA GLU A 70 -24.56 7.22 -2.50
C GLU A 70 -23.65 6.55 -3.54
N PHE A 71 -23.65 5.20 -3.62
CA PHE A 71 -22.98 4.48 -4.71
C PHE A 71 -23.74 4.63 -6.03
N GLU A 72 -25.09 4.54 -6.01
CA GLU A 72 -25.90 4.80 -7.21
C GLU A 72 -25.70 6.22 -7.73
N LYS A 73 -25.64 7.22 -6.85
CA LYS A 73 -25.32 8.60 -7.17
C LYS A 73 -23.92 8.73 -7.78
N PHE A 74 -22.93 8.04 -7.24
CA PHE A 74 -21.58 8.00 -7.78
C PHE A 74 -21.53 7.38 -9.17
N HIS A 75 -22.24 6.25 -9.40
CA HIS A 75 -22.34 5.62 -10.72
C HIS A 75 -23.02 6.52 -11.76
N ALA A 76 -24.10 7.21 -11.38
CA ALA A 76 -24.77 8.16 -12.25
C ALA A 76 -23.86 9.36 -12.59
N PHE A 77 -23.09 9.85 -11.63
CA PHE A 77 -22.08 10.88 -11.85
C PHE A 77 -21.00 10.40 -12.84
N LEU A 78 -20.47 9.19 -12.71
CA LEU A 78 -19.47 8.64 -13.65
C LEU A 78 -20.04 8.53 -15.07
N GLU A 79 -21.32 8.16 -15.21
CA GLU A 79 -22.00 8.06 -16.50
C GLU A 79 -22.16 9.44 -17.16
N GLU A 80 -22.52 10.47 -16.40
CA GLU A 80 -22.60 11.87 -16.90
C GLU A 80 -21.20 12.40 -17.29
N ALA A 81 -20.18 12.13 -16.46
CA ALA A 81 -18.86 12.71 -16.60
C ALA A 81 -18.02 12.05 -17.71
N TYR A 82 -18.26 10.77 -18.01
CA TYR A 82 -17.46 9.94 -18.91
C TYR A 82 -18.33 9.22 -19.95
N PRO A 83 -19.00 9.95 -20.85
CA PRO A 83 -19.98 9.38 -21.78
C PRO A 83 -19.35 8.46 -22.85
N LEU A 84 -18.08 8.67 -23.24
CA LEU A 84 -17.44 7.80 -24.21
C LEU A 84 -17.08 6.44 -23.60
N ILE A 85 -16.66 6.41 -22.33
CA ILE A 85 -16.46 5.16 -21.61
C ILE A 85 -17.76 4.34 -21.59
N HIS A 86 -18.87 4.96 -21.17
CA HIS A 86 -20.17 4.28 -21.06
C HIS A 86 -20.76 3.88 -22.43
N LYS A 87 -20.37 4.58 -23.50
CA LYS A 87 -20.78 4.23 -24.87
C LYS A 87 -19.97 3.10 -25.48
N ASN A 88 -18.66 3.05 -25.20
CA ASN A 88 -17.72 2.18 -25.93
C ASN A 88 -17.25 0.95 -25.14
N LEU A 89 -17.30 0.99 -23.80
CA LEU A 89 -16.91 -0.11 -22.96
C LEU A 89 -18.12 -0.89 -22.46
N LYS A 90 -17.94 -2.19 -22.21
CA LYS A 90 -18.98 -3.01 -21.58
C LYS A 90 -18.95 -2.83 -20.08
N LYS A 91 -19.99 -2.18 -19.52
CA LYS A 91 -20.16 -1.96 -18.07
C LYS A 91 -20.93 -3.11 -17.44
N GLU A 92 -20.46 -3.60 -16.31
CA GLU A 92 -21.15 -4.54 -15.43
C GLU A 92 -21.08 -4.02 -13.99
N VAL A 93 -22.15 -4.28 -13.21
CA VAL A 93 -22.17 -4.12 -11.76
C VAL A 93 -22.10 -5.51 -11.16
N ILE A 94 -21.10 -5.76 -10.33
CA ILE A 94 -20.86 -7.05 -9.69
C ILE A 94 -21.05 -6.87 -8.18
N SER A 95 -21.74 -7.84 -7.56
CA SER A 95 -22.18 -7.72 -6.17
C SER A 95 -23.07 -6.49 -5.96
N ALA A 96 -22.98 -5.79 -4.82
CA ALA A 96 -23.84 -4.66 -4.53
C ALA A 96 -23.51 -3.42 -5.40
N ALA A 97 -22.24 -3.06 -5.55
CA ALA A 97 -21.86 -1.81 -6.22
C ALA A 97 -20.48 -1.83 -6.92
N SER A 98 -19.79 -2.96 -7.00
CA SER A 98 -18.51 -3.01 -7.72
C SER A 98 -18.70 -2.84 -9.22
N LEU A 99 -17.90 -1.97 -9.83
CA LEU A 99 -17.95 -1.67 -11.26
C LEU A 99 -16.86 -2.41 -12.03
N VAL A 100 -17.22 -2.99 -13.17
CA VAL A 100 -16.29 -3.52 -14.15
C VAL A 100 -16.61 -2.92 -15.51
N PHE A 101 -15.60 -2.29 -16.14
CA PHE A 101 -15.69 -1.87 -17.54
C PHE A 101 -14.68 -2.66 -18.34
N ARG A 102 -15.12 -3.27 -19.45
CA ARG A 102 -14.26 -3.96 -20.40
C ARG A 102 -14.12 -3.13 -21.66
N TRP A 103 -12.92 -2.67 -21.93
CA TRP A 103 -12.52 -2.09 -23.22
C TRP A 103 -11.94 -3.17 -24.10
N GLU A 104 -12.68 -3.56 -25.14
CA GLU A 104 -12.26 -4.63 -26.05
C GLU A 104 -11.05 -4.20 -26.87
N GLY A 105 -10.01 -5.05 -26.85
CA GLY A 105 -8.80 -4.91 -27.65
C GLY A 105 -8.97 -5.42 -29.07
N GLU A 106 -8.01 -5.09 -29.95
CA GLU A 106 -8.01 -5.54 -31.33
C GLU A 106 -7.58 -7.02 -31.49
N ASN A 107 -6.83 -7.55 -30.50
CA ASN A 107 -6.34 -8.93 -30.49
C ASN A 107 -6.88 -9.70 -29.27
N PRO A 108 -7.92 -10.52 -29.44
CA PRO A 108 -8.54 -11.27 -28.34
C PRO A 108 -7.67 -12.43 -27.80
N ASP A 109 -6.56 -12.77 -28.47
CA ASP A 109 -5.65 -13.83 -28.03
C ASP A 109 -4.65 -13.34 -26.97
N LEU A 110 -4.57 -12.03 -26.76
CA LEU A 110 -3.71 -11.45 -25.73
C LEU A 110 -4.41 -11.48 -24.37
N GLU A 111 -3.67 -11.89 -23.33
CA GLU A 111 -4.16 -11.77 -21.96
C GLU A 111 -4.44 -10.29 -21.62
N PRO A 112 -5.62 -9.98 -21.05
CA PRO A 112 -6.01 -8.61 -20.74
C PRO A 112 -5.18 -8.00 -19.60
N MET A 113 -5.15 -6.67 -19.53
CA MET A 113 -4.67 -5.92 -18.36
C MET A 113 -5.83 -5.36 -17.54
N ALA A 114 -5.60 -5.14 -16.25
CA ALA A 114 -6.57 -4.49 -15.37
C ALA A 114 -5.99 -3.25 -14.68
N LEU A 115 -6.80 -2.20 -14.57
CA LEU A 115 -6.59 -1.04 -13.73
C LEU A 115 -7.62 -1.09 -12.59
N LEU A 116 -7.12 -1.05 -11.36
CA LEU A 116 -7.92 -1.21 -10.17
C LEU A 116 -8.07 0.12 -9.43
N ALA A 117 -9.17 0.26 -8.74
CA ALA A 117 -9.40 1.31 -7.76
C ALA A 117 -10.56 0.91 -6.84
N HIS A 118 -10.73 1.60 -5.72
CA HIS A 118 -11.94 1.46 -4.92
C HIS A 118 -12.78 2.73 -4.94
N GLN A 119 -14.09 2.55 -4.75
CA GLN A 119 -15.09 3.61 -4.78
C GLN A 119 -15.38 4.16 -3.40
N ASP A 120 -15.22 3.30 -2.40
CA ASP A 120 -15.55 3.62 -1.02
C ASP A 120 -14.51 4.51 -0.34
N VAL A 121 -14.90 5.03 0.80
CA VAL A 121 -14.06 5.86 1.66
C VAL A 121 -14.34 5.55 3.12
N VAL A 122 -13.36 5.69 4.00
CA VAL A 122 -13.59 5.56 5.44
C VAL A 122 -14.52 6.65 5.96
N PRO A 123 -15.32 6.37 7.01
CA PRO A 123 -16.17 7.37 7.63
C PRO A 123 -15.35 8.50 8.26
N VAL A 124 -15.98 9.66 8.43
CA VAL A 124 -15.45 10.72 9.30
C VAL A 124 -15.56 10.25 10.75
N THR A 125 -14.48 10.37 11.51
CA THR A 125 -14.48 9.98 12.91
C THR A 125 -15.49 10.83 13.71
N ALA A 126 -16.41 10.18 14.39
CA ALA A 126 -17.44 10.86 15.18
C ALA A 126 -16.82 11.82 16.21
N GLY A 127 -17.32 13.06 16.26
CA GLY A 127 -16.84 14.12 17.13
C GLY A 127 -15.67 14.95 16.58
N THR A 128 -15.19 14.64 15.36
CA THR A 128 -14.13 15.43 14.67
C THR A 128 -14.68 16.26 13.51
N GLU A 129 -15.98 16.28 13.29
CA GLU A 129 -16.61 17.00 12.18
C GLU A 129 -16.26 18.50 12.20
N GLY A 130 -16.18 19.09 13.39
CA GLY A 130 -15.81 20.49 13.60
C GLY A 130 -14.31 20.80 13.42
N ASP A 131 -13.46 19.80 13.31
CA ASP A 131 -12.02 19.96 13.12
C ASP A 131 -11.63 20.09 11.65
N TRP A 132 -12.57 19.84 10.73
CA TRP A 132 -12.37 19.99 9.31
C TRP A 132 -12.43 21.44 8.88
N LYS A 133 -11.45 21.88 8.11
CA LYS A 133 -11.38 23.24 7.54
C LYS A 133 -12.50 23.51 6.52
N HIS A 134 -12.90 22.46 5.78
CA HIS A 134 -14.02 22.44 4.84
C HIS A 134 -14.84 21.20 5.08
N ASP A 135 -16.13 21.18 4.72
CA ASP A 135 -16.95 19.98 4.86
C ASP A 135 -16.26 18.77 4.16
N PRO A 136 -16.11 17.63 4.82
CA PRO A 136 -15.39 16.47 4.28
C PRO A 136 -15.98 15.92 2.98
N PHE A 137 -17.21 16.26 2.65
CA PHE A 137 -17.90 15.83 1.43
C PHE A 137 -18.35 16.98 0.53
N GLU A 138 -17.79 18.16 0.70
CA GLU A 138 -18.06 19.32 -0.18
C GLU A 138 -17.28 19.20 -1.51
N GLY A 139 -16.10 18.60 -1.48
CA GLY A 139 -15.18 18.60 -2.63
C GLY A 139 -14.67 20.00 -2.96
N TYR A 140 -14.41 20.82 -1.93
CA TYR A 140 -14.02 22.21 -2.07
C TYR A 140 -12.67 22.36 -2.80
N ASN A 141 -12.64 23.13 -3.87
CA ASN A 141 -11.43 23.48 -4.62
C ASN A 141 -11.01 24.90 -4.28
N ASP A 142 -9.87 25.08 -3.60
CA ASP A 142 -9.33 26.39 -3.22
C ASP A 142 -8.34 26.97 -4.26
N GLY A 143 -8.11 26.26 -5.36
CA GLY A 143 -7.17 26.62 -6.41
C GLY A 143 -5.77 26.01 -6.24
N GLU A 144 -5.47 25.42 -5.09
CA GLU A 144 -4.24 24.68 -4.80
C GLU A 144 -4.54 23.22 -4.44
N TYR A 145 -5.61 22.99 -3.68
CA TYR A 145 -6.06 21.67 -3.23
C TYR A 145 -7.54 21.44 -3.52
N ILE A 146 -7.91 20.19 -3.72
CA ILE A 146 -9.28 19.72 -3.56
C ILE A 146 -9.36 19.05 -2.18
N TRP A 147 -10.27 19.56 -1.33
CA TRP A 147 -10.46 19.14 0.04
C TRP A 147 -11.61 18.14 0.15
N GLY A 148 -11.42 17.12 0.94
CA GLY A 148 -12.48 16.18 1.29
C GLY A 148 -12.00 14.75 1.47
N ARG A 149 -12.82 13.94 2.14
CA ARG A 149 -12.61 12.51 2.35
C ARG A 149 -12.59 11.77 1.02
N GLY A 150 -11.54 10.96 0.79
CA GLY A 150 -11.35 10.21 -0.46
C GLY A 150 -10.58 10.98 -1.54
N THR A 151 -10.10 12.20 -1.26
CA THR A 151 -9.32 12.98 -2.24
C THR A 151 -7.93 12.40 -2.47
N VAL A 152 -7.38 11.66 -1.51
CA VAL A 152 -6.09 10.97 -1.60
C VAL A 152 -6.30 9.46 -1.64
N ASP A 153 -7.27 8.95 -0.90
CA ASP A 153 -7.55 7.53 -0.73
C ASP A 153 -9.02 7.24 -1.10
N MET A 154 -9.28 6.76 -2.36
CA MET A 154 -8.43 6.89 -3.55
C MET A 154 -9.22 7.41 -4.78
N LYS A 155 -10.23 8.29 -4.56
CA LYS A 155 -11.02 8.81 -5.69
C LYS A 155 -10.19 9.61 -6.69
N ASN A 156 -9.07 10.25 -6.28
CA ASN A 156 -8.12 10.86 -7.21
C ASN A 156 -7.58 9.86 -8.24
N HIS A 157 -7.23 8.66 -7.80
CA HIS A 157 -6.74 7.58 -8.67
C HIS A 157 -7.83 7.11 -9.63
N LEU A 158 -9.02 6.78 -9.11
CA LEU A 158 -10.18 6.35 -9.90
C LEU A 158 -10.52 7.39 -10.98
N ILE A 159 -10.62 8.66 -10.60
CA ILE A 159 -10.93 9.76 -11.53
C ILE A 159 -9.82 9.93 -12.57
N CYS A 160 -8.54 9.82 -12.20
CA CYS A 160 -7.44 9.89 -13.17
C CYS A 160 -7.46 8.72 -14.16
N VAL A 161 -7.82 7.50 -13.73
CA VAL A 161 -8.01 6.34 -14.63
C VAL A 161 -9.15 6.59 -15.60
N MET A 162 -10.32 7.02 -15.11
CA MET A 162 -11.48 7.33 -15.95
C MET A 162 -11.17 8.44 -16.95
N GLU A 163 -10.51 9.50 -16.51
CA GLU A 163 -10.10 10.64 -17.35
C GLU A 163 -9.11 10.23 -18.44
N ALA A 164 -8.16 9.34 -18.10
CA ALA A 164 -7.19 8.80 -19.04
C ALA A 164 -7.89 8.00 -20.15
N VAL A 165 -8.81 7.11 -19.78
CA VAL A 165 -9.54 6.28 -20.75
C VAL A 165 -10.49 7.12 -21.61
N GLU A 166 -11.24 8.06 -21.03
CA GLU A 166 -12.12 8.98 -21.78
C GLU A 166 -11.33 9.76 -22.82
N THR A 167 -10.17 10.34 -22.42
CA THR A 167 -9.31 11.10 -23.34
C THR A 167 -8.70 10.21 -24.42
N LEU A 168 -8.29 8.97 -24.10
CA LEU A 168 -7.80 8.02 -25.10
C LEU A 168 -8.88 7.67 -26.12
N LEU A 169 -10.13 7.55 -25.71
CA LEU A 169 -11.28 7.34 -26.60
C LEU A 169 -11.54 8.57 -27.48
N GLU A 170 -11.45 9.81 -26.91
CA GLU A 170 -11.53 11.07 -27.68
C GLU A 170 -10.45 11.15 -28.77
N GLU A 171 -9.25 10.63 -28.50
CA GLU A 171 -8.13 10.56 -29.44
C GLU A 171 -8.26 9.44 -30.44
N GLY A 172 -9.28 8.58 -30.35
CA GLY A 172 -9.50 7.43 -31.21
C GLY A 172 -8.51 6.27 -30.98
N PHE A 173 -7.87 6.24 -29.81
CA PHE A 173 -6.97 5.15 -29.45
C PHE A 173 -7.72 3.82 -29.30
N ARG A 174 -7.11 2.73 -29.74
CA ARG A 174 -7.58 1.36 -29.55
C ARG A 174 -6.48 0.52 -28.93
N PRO A 175 -6.75 -0.17 -27.82
CA PRO A 175 -5.79 -1.09 -27.23
C PRO A 175 -5.67 -2.37 -28.06
N GLU A 176 -4.51 -3.00 -28.08
CA GLU A 176 -4.35 -4.32 -28.72
C GLU A 176 -4.95 -5.45 -27.88
N ARG A 177 -4.76 -5.41 -26.54
CA ARG A 177 -5.39 -6.32 -25.58
C ARG A 177 -6.57 -5.68 -24.89
N ASP A 178 -7.45 -6.49 -24.35
CA ASP A 178 -8.54 -5.99 -23.50
C ASP A 178 -7.98 -5.22 -22.29
N VAL A 179 -8.64 -4.12 -21.95
CA VAL A 179 -8.37 -3.34 -20.74
C VAL A 179 -9.59 -3.40 -19.84
N TYR A 180 -9.40 -3.93 -18.65
CA TYR A 180 -10.44 -3.94 -17.60
C TYR A 180 -10.22 -2.78 -16.64
N LEU A 181 -11.28 -2.02 -16.35
CA LEU A 181 -11.32 -1.10 -15.22
C LEU A 181 -12.17 -1.78 -14.16
N CYS A 182 -11.58 -2.05 -13.00
CA CYS A 182 -12.21 -2.82 -11.93
C CYS A 182 -12.22 -1.97 -10.66
N PHE A 183 -13.41 -1.53 -10.25
CA PHE A 183 -13.57 -0.62 -9.11
C PHE A 183 -14.34 -1.32 -8.00
N GLY A 184 -13.64 -1.74 -6.94
CA GLY A 184 -14.21 -2.30 -5.72
C GLY A 184 -15.08 -1.29 -4.96
N HIS A 185 -15.97 -1.77 -4.09
CA HIS A 185 -16.86 -0.89 -3.34
C HIS A 185 -16.67 -0.97 -1.81
N ASN A 186 -15.71 -1.76 -1.32
CA ASN A 186 -15.52 -2.00 0.11
C ASN A 186 -14.08 -2.38 0.48
N GLU A 187 -13.09 -1.75 -0.16
CA GLU A 187 -11.66 -1.96 0.13
C GLU A 187 -11.33 -1.55 1.57
N GLU A 188 -11.90 -0.44 2.03
CA GLU A 188 -11.68 0.16 3.34
C GLU A 188 -12.24 -0.67 4.51
N VAL A 189 -12.96 -1.75 4.19
CA VAL A 189 -13.58 -2.63 5.18
C VAL A 189 -12.86 -3.97 5.23
N VAL A 190 -11.98 -4.12 6.20
CA VAL A 190 -11.24 -5.37 6.41
C VAL A 190 -12.20 -6.51 6.78
N CYS A 191 -12.33 -7.51 5.90
CA CYS A 191 -13.23 -8.65 6.07
C CYS A 191 -14.73 -8.30 5.96
N ALA A 192 -15.10 -7.41 5.02
CA ALA A 192 -16.50 -7.13 4.72
C ALA A 192 -17.32 -8.40 4.47
N GLN A 193 -18.56 -8.40 4.91
CA GLN A 193 -19.49 -9.54 4.69
C GLN A 193 -19.95 -9.59 3.23
N ASP A 194 -20.02 -8.44 2.56
CA ASP A 194 -20.36 -8.34 1.15
C ASP A 194 -19.08 -8.34 0.30
N PRO A 195 -18.94 -9.26 -0.68
CA PRO A 195 -17.72 -9.37 -1.47
C PRO A 195 -17.64 -8.28 -2.55
N GLY A 196 -16.63 -7.40 -2.46
CA GLY A 196 -16.31 -6.35 -3.44
C GLY A 196 -15.38 -6.85 -4.55
N ALA A 197 -14.11 -6.49 -4.47
CA ALA A 197 -13.09 -6.92 -5.44
C ALA A 197 -12.95 -8.45 -5.55
N SER A 198 -13.15 -9.18 -4.47
CA SER A 198 -13.16 -10.64 -4.50
C SER A 198 -14.25 -11.21 -5.41
N ALA A 199 -15.46 -10.60 -5.44
CA ALA A 199 -16.52 -10.99 -6.37
C ALA A 199 -16.18 -10.69 -7.83
N ILE A 200 -15.48 -9.57 -8.09
CA ILE A 200 -14.97 -9.28 -9.44
C ILE A 200 -14.02 -10.39 -9.88
N VAL A 201 -13.04 -10.74 -9.05
CA VAL A 201 -12.05 -11.78 -9.36
C VAL A 201 -12.70 -13.13 -9.60
N GLU A 202 -13.62 -13.56 -8.73
CA GLU A 202 -14.35 -14.83 -8.93
C GLU A 202 -15.18 -14.83 -10.21
N THR A 203 -15.77 -13.69 -10.58
CA THR A 203 -16.51 -13.53 -11.84
C THR A 203 -15.58 -13.66 -13.05
N LEU A 204 -14.44 -12.96 -13.06
CA LEU A 204 -13.44 -13.04 -14.14
C LEU A 204 -12.88 -14.47 -14.26
N LYS A 205 -12.52 -15.08 -13.14
CA LYS A 205 -12.02 -16.46 -13.06
C LYS A 205 -13.02 -17.48 -13.58
N SER A 206 -14.31 -17.33 -13.23
CA SER A 206 -15.37 -18.21 -13.72
C SER A 206 -15.57 -18.15 -15.24
N ARG A 207 -15.16 -17.04 -15.86
CA ARG A 207 -15.15 -16.83 -17.32
C ARG A 207 -13.85 -17.29 -17.97
N GLY A 208 -12.92 -17.85 -17.20
CA GLY A 208 -11.61 -18.30 -17.71
C GLY A 208 -10.66 -17.15 -18.04
N ILE A 209 -10.88 -15.96 -17.50
CA ILE A 209 -10.03 -14.79 -17.74
C ILE A 209 -8.83 -14.88 -16.81
N HIS A 210 -7.63 -14.86 -17.44
CA HIS A 210 -6.35 -14.66 -16.78
C HIS A 210 -5.78 -13.31 -17.23
N LEU A 211 -5.21 -12.53 -16.31
CA LEU A 211 -4.70 -11.20 -16.61
C LEU A 211 -3.18 -11.22 -16.81
N ASP A 212 -2.70 -10.58 -17.88
CA ASP A 212 -1.28 -10.26 -18.06
C ASP A 212 -0.74 -9.46 -16.86
N SER A 213 -1.54 -8.49 -16.41
CA SER A 213 -1.19 -7.67 -15.26
C SER A 213 -2.40 -6.97 -14.63
N ALA A 214 -2.27 -6.64 -13.34
CA ALA A 214 -3.19 -5.75 -12.64
C ALA A 214 -2.39 -4.64 -11.94
N LEU A 215 -2.87 -3.41 -12.03
CA LEU A 215 -2.29 -2.23 -11.39
C LEU A 215 -3.28 -1.57 -10.47
N ASP A 216 -2.92 -1.45 -9.19
CA ASP A 216 -3.68 -0.83 -8.12
C ASP A 216 -2.88 0.30 -7.45
N GLU A 217 -3.43 0.90 -6.42
CA GLU A 217 -2.76 1.85 -5.51
C GLU A 217 -1.70 1.19 -4.60
N GLY A 218 -1.20 1.93 -3.60
CA GLY A 218 -0.35 1.41 -2.50
C GLY A 218 1.15 1.54 -2.75
N GLY A 219 1.60 1.88 -3.97
CA GLY A 219 2.93 2.39 -4.25
C GLY A 219 2.93 3.91 -4.33
N ALA A 220 4.09 4.55 -4.34
CA ALA A 220 4.16 6.01 -4.29
C ALA A 220 5.39 6.59 -4.96
N ILE A 221 5.29 7.87 -5.31
CA ILE A 221 6.43 8.71 -5.67
C ILE A 221 6.80 9.52 -4.43
N ILE A 222 8.02 9.31 -3.91
CA ILE A 222 8.49 9.92 -2.68
C ILE A 222 9.73 10.77 -2.97
N SER A 223 9.63 12.08 -2.77
CA SER A 223 10.78 12.97 -2.83
C SER A 223 11.55 12.90 -1.51
N VAL A 224 12.78 12.39 -1.56
CA VAL A 224 13.66 12.24 -0.40
C VAL A 224 14.79 13.27 -0.47
N ASP A 225 14.90 14.10 0.57
CA ASP A 225 16.04 15.01 0.78
C ASP A 225 16.56 14.84 2.21
N LEU A 226 17.40 13.83 2.40
CA LEU A 226 18.18 13.66 3.63
C LEU A 226 19.51 14.40 3.48
N LYS A 227 19.59 15.61 4.01
CA LYS A 227 20.72 16.53 3.86
C LYS A 227 22.08 15.83 3.96
N GLY A 228 22.84 15.88 2.87
CA GLY A 228 24.19 15.29 2.76
C GLY A 228 24.23 13.76 2.63
N ILE A 229 23.11 13.07 2.62
CA ILE A 229 23.03 11.60 2.53
C ILE A 229 22.41 11.17 1.21
N ILE A 230 21.13 11.52 0.97
CA ILE A 230 20.38 11.12 -0.24
C ILE A 230 19.52 12.31 -0.69
N LYS A 231 19.57 12.62 -1.98
CA LYS A 231 18.63 13.55 -2.63
C LYS A 231 18.16 12.92 -3.92
N THR A 232 16.94 12.38 -3.93
CA THR A 232 16.39 11.62 -5.07
C THR A 232 14.89 11.53 -4.98
N ASN A 233 14.22 11.29 -6.11
CA ASN A 233 12.86 10.78 -6.13
C ASN A 233 12.90 9.25 -6.11
N ILE A 234 12.18 8.67 -5.18
CA ILE A 234 11.98 7.22 -5.10
C ILE A 234 10.61 6.90 -5.70
N LEU A 235 10.60 6.10 -6.76
CA LEU A 235 9.39 5.50 -7.31
C LEU A 235 9.27 4.11 -6.68
N ALA A 236 8.45 4.00 -5.67
CA ALA A 236 8.22 2.76 -4.94
C ALA A 236 7.08 1.98 -5.60
N ILE A 237 7.41 0.92 -6.33
CA ILE A 237 6.42 0.04 -6.96
C ILE A 237 6.13 -1.10 -6.00
N GLY A 238 4.89 -1.19 -5.50
CA GLY A 238 4.45 -2.25 -4.61
C GLY A 238 4.38 -3.58 -5.36
N MET A 239 5.18 -4.55 -4.92
CA MET A 239 5.28 -5.88 -5.51
C MET A 239 4.52 -6.93 -4.71
N ALA A 240 4.20 -6.63 -3.46
CA ALA A 240 3.51 -7.48 -2.51
C ALA A 240 2.94 -6.63 -1.38
N GLU A 241 2.02 -7.21 -0.61
CA GLU A 241 1.45 -6.62 0.61
C GLU A 241 1.81 -7.46 1.82
N LYS A 242 1.86 -6.81 2.97
CA LYS A 242 1.88 -7.52 4.24
C LYS A 242 0.54 -8.18 4.51
N GLY A 243 0.59 -9.31 5.23
CA GLY A 243 -0.60 -9.88 5.79
C GLY A 243 -1.19 -9.03 6.91
N TYR A 244 -2.35 -9.45 7.35
CA TYR A 244 -3.06 -8.88 8.49
C TYR A 244 -3.56 -10.03 9.37
N CYS A 245 -3.33 -9.99 10.67
CA CYS A 245 -4.03 -10.88 11.57
C CYS A 245 -4.20 -10.27 12.97
N ASP A 246 -5.36 -10.52 13.56
CA ASP A 246 -5.68 -10.16 14.92
C ASP A 246 -5.74 -11.40 15.79
N PHE A 247 -5.02 -11.36 16.89
CA PHE A 247 -5.04 -12.42 17.91
C PHE A 247 -5.56 -11.86 19.21
N LYS A 248 -6.55 -12.53 19.79
CA LYS A 248 -7.00 -12.30 21.17
C LYS A 248 -6.27 -13.27 22.08
N ILE A 249 -5.58 -12.74 23.09
CA ILE A 249 -4.88 -13.52 24.09
C ILE A 249 -5.61 -13.34 25.42
N THR A 250 -6.12 -14.39 26.01
CA THR A 250 -6.86 -14.36 27.26
C THR A 250 -6.10 -15.12 28.35
N VAL A 251 -5.88 -14.47 29.48
CA VAL A 251 -5.34 -15.08 30.68
C VAL A 251 -6.45 -15.25 31.72
N THR A 252 -6.38 -16.35 32.48
CA THR A 252 -7.35 -16.68 33.50
C THR A 252 -6.77 -16.57 34.90
N ASP A 253 -7.61 -16.25 35.87
CA ASP A 253 -7.26 -16.19 37.28
C ASP A 253 -8.47 -16.57 38.15
N LYS A 254 -8.28 -16.68 39.48
CA LYS A 254 -9.38 -17.01 40.39
C LYS A 254 -10.42 -15.90 40.51
N GLY A 255 -10.01 -14.63 40.26
CA GLY A 255 -10.84 -13.45 40.54
C GLY A 255 -11.03 -13.24 42.04
N GLY A 256 -11.96 -12.36 42.39
CA GLY A 256 -12.32 -12.12 43.80
C GLY A 256 -12.50 -10.64 44.15
N HIS A 257 -12.56 -10.36 45.47
CA HIS A 257 -12.72 -9.00 45.99
C HIS A 257 -11.35 -8.29 46.06
N SER A 258 -11.29 -7.04 45.60
CA SER A 258 -10.05 -6.27 45.54
C SER A 258 -9.33 -6.08 46.88
N SER A 259 -10.06 -6.09 48.03
CA SER A 259 -9.46 -6.01 49.35
C SER A 259 -8.65 -7.24 49.76
N GLN A 260 -8.74 -8.34 49.02
CA GLN A 260 -8.02 -9.62 49.25
C GLN A 260 -7.16 -9.96 48.01
N ALA A 261 -6.64 -8.94 47.33
CA ALA A 261 -5.84 -9.13 46.12
C ALA A 261 -4.53 -9.86 46.45
N PRO A 262 -4.16 -10.88 45.65
CA PRO A 262 -2.82 -11.47 45.68
C PRO A 262 -1.79 -10.48 45.09
N ASP A 263 -0.49 -10.77 45.28
CA ASP A 263 0.60 -9.95 44.71
C ASP A 263 0.50 -9.79 43.20
N HIS A 264 0.00 -10.81 42.52
CA HIS A 264 -0.28 -10.80 41.07
C HIS A 264 -1.67 -11.36 40.80
N ASN A 265 -2.55 -10.55 40.24
CA ASN A 265 -3.90 -10.93 39.81
C ASN A 265 -3.96 -11.09 38.27
N GLY A 266 -5.16 -11.35 37.73
CA GLY A 266 -5.36 -11.54 36.29
C GLY A 266 -4.87 -10.36 35.42
N LEU A 267 -5.00 -9.11 35.89
CA LEU A 267 -4.46 -7.96 35.17
C LEU A 267 -2.93 -7.91 35.22
N GLY A 268 -2.31 -8.32 36.34
CA GLY A 268 -0.87 -8.46 36.44
C GLY A 268 -0.31 -9.54 35.51
N LYS A 269 -1.05 -10.66 35.35
CA LYS A 269 -0.71 -11.68 34.36
C LYS A 269 -0.84 -11.16 32.94
N LEU A 270 -1.89 -10.41 32.61
CA LEU A 270 -2.09 -9.77 31.31
C LEU A 270 -0.96 -8.79 31.00
N ALA A 271 -0.60 -7.92 31.93
CA ALA A 271 0.51 -6.98 31.75
C ALA A 271 1.83 -7.69 31.45
N ASN A 272 2.13 -8.78 32.16
CA ASN A 272 3.31 -9.61 31.85
C ASN A 272 3.21 -10.26 30.46
N THR A 273 2.03 -10.70 30.03
CA THR A 273 1.80 -11.26 28.68
C THR A 273 2.07 -10.22 27.62
N ILE A 274 1.58 -8.98 27.79
CA ILE A 274 1.86 -7.87 26.89
C ILE A 274 3.37 -7.59 26.81
N LEU A 275 4.06 -7.51 27.96
CA LEU A 275 5.50 -7.31 27.99
C LEU A 275 6.28 -8.46 27.33
N ASP A 276 5.81 -9.72 27.49
CA ASP A 276 6.42 -10.84 26.79
C ASP A 276 6.32 -10.70 25.28
N ILE A 277 5.19 -10.23 24.76
CA ILE A 277 4.96 -10.02 23.33
C ILE A 277 5.81 -8.83 22.84
N GLU A 278 5.79 -7.69 23.51
CA GLU A 278 6.50 -6.48 23.10
C GLU A 278 8.02 -6.65 23.15
N ASN A 279 8.55 -7.35 24.15
CA ASN A 279 9.99 -7.59 24.30
C ASN A 279 10.52 -8.67 23.36
N ASN A 280 9.67 -9.49 22.75
CA ASN A 280 10.03 -10.57 21.86
C ASN A 280 9.52 -10.34 20.44
N GLN A 281 9.92 -9.21 19.86
CA GLN A 281 9.57 -8.84 18.48
C GLN A 281 10.12 -9.87 17.46
N PHE A 282 9.44 -9.99 16.32
CA PHE A 282 9.88 -10.83 15.22
C PHE A 282 11.28 -10.47 14.73
N LYS A 283 12.00 -11.46 14.23
CA LYS A 283 13.37 -11.28 13.73
C LYS A 283 13.36 -10.53 12.40
N ILE A 284 14.36 -9.69 12.20
CA ILE A 284 14.58 -9.01 10.91
C ILE A 284 14.97 -10.01 9.84
N LYS A 285 14.25 -9.97 8.71
CA LYS A 285 14.53 -10.69 7.47
C LYS A 285 14.88 -9.69 6.38
N LEU A 286 16.09 -9.79 5.82
CA LEU A 286 16.46 -9.00 4.65
C LEU A 286 16.02 -9.77 3.39
N LEU A 287 14.81 -9.48 2.92
CA LEU A 287 14.25 -10.07 1.72
C LEU A 287 14.96 -9.55 0.45
N PRO A 288 14.91 -10.28 -0.67
CA PRO A 288 15.60 -9.89 -1.91
C PRO A 288 15.33 -8.46 -2.38
N PHE A 289 14.09 -7.99 -2.28
CA PHE A 289 13.73 -6.62 -2.68
C PHE A 289 14.49 -5.54 -1.87
N ILE A 290 14.84 -5.80 -0.60
CA ILE A 290 15.62 -4.88 0.23
C ILE A 290 17.02 -4.66 -0.38
N TYR A 291 17.62 -5.70 -0.94
CA TYR A 291 18.91 -5.56 -1.63
C TYR A 291 18.81 -4.72 -2.89
N THR A 292 17.73 -4.92 -3.67
CA THR A 292 17.45 -4.10 -4.85
C THR A 292 17.17 -2.64 -4.47
N LEU A 293 16.42 -2.40 -3.39
CA LEU A 293 16.19 -1.06 -2.85
C LEU A 293 17.52 -0.39 -2.44
N LEU A 294 18.36 -1.08 -1.65
CA LEU A 294 19.66 -0.57 -1.24
C LEU A 294 20.57 -0.29 -2.45
N GLU A 295 20.52 -1.14 -3.47
CA GLU A 295 21.28 -0.95 -4.70
C GLU A 295 20.81 0.28 -5.46
N ARG A 296 19.52 0.37 -5.80
CA ARG A 296 18.97 1.43 -6.65
C ARG A 296 19.03 2.80 -5.95
N VAL A 297 18.65 2.89 -4.67
CA VAL A 297 18.75 4.12 -3.88
C VAL A 297 20.21 4.46 -3.57
N GLY A 298 21.04 3.48 -3.29
CA GLY A 298 22.45 3.67 -3.01
C GLY A 298 23.22 4.36 -4.14
N ARG A 299 22.82 4.13 -5.40
CA ARG A 299 23.43 4.79 -6.57
C ARG A 299 23.25 6.31 -6.55
N THR A 300 22.17 6.82 -5.94
CA THR A 300 21.88 8.26 -5.83
C THR A 300 22.40 8.87 -4.51
N ALA A 301 22.90 8.04 -3.60
CA ALA A 301 23.36 8.47 -2.29
C ALA A 301 24.74 9.14 -2.31
N SER A 302 25.07 9.90 -1.24
CA SER A 302 26.40 10.45 -1.01
C SER A 302 27.46 9.35 -0.88
N PHE A 303 28.73 9.67 -1.11
CA PHE A 303 29.80 8.66 -1.14
C PHE A 303 29.87 7.78 0.13
N PRO A 304 29.79 8.31 1.37
CA PRO A 304 29.79 7.47 2.57
C PRO A 304 28.58 6.54 2.67
N ALA A 305 27.39 7.04 2.36
CA ALA A 305 26.16 6.23 2.34
C ALA A 305 26.23 5.16 1.25
N ARG A 306 26.77 5.51 0.09
CA ARG A 306 27.02 4.60 -1.03
C ARG A 306 27.98 3.47 -0.65
N MET A 307 29.05 3.78 0.10
CA MET A 307 29.95 2.74 0.61
C MET A 307 29.24 1.69 1.45
N LEU A 308 28.28 2.11 2.29
CA LEU A 308 27.47 1.19 3.08
C LEU A 308 26.50 0.40 2.20
N MET A 309 25.74 1.09 1.34
CA MET A 309 24.64 0.52 0.59
C MET A 309 25.11 -0.43 -0.52
N CYS A 310 26.18 -0.12 -1.28
CA CYS A 310 26.70 -1.03 -2.31
C CYS A 310 27.45 -2.25 -1.75
N ASN A 311 27.83 -2.21 -0.46
CA ASN A 311 28.50 -3.31 0.21
C ASN A 311 27.61 -3.99 1.28
N TYR A 312 26.28 -3.96 1.07
CA TYR A 312 25.28 -4.46 2.02
C TYR A 312 25.55 -5.88 2.52
N LYS A 313 26.15 -6.76 1.69
CA LYS A 313 26.50 -8.14 2.09
C LYS A 313 27.53 -8.14 3.24
N MET A 314 28.49 -7.23 3.20
CA MET A 314 29.51 -7.08 4.25
C MET A 314 28.93 -6.35 5.47
N PHE A 315 28.12 -5.33 5.26
CA PHE A 315 27.52 -4.50 6.31
C PHE A 315 26.14 -5.03 6.79
N GLY A 316 25.73 -6.24 6.41
CA GLY A 316 24.47 -6.85 6.80
C GLY A 316 24.15 -6.78 8.30
N PRO A 317 25.09 -7.08 9.22
CA PRO A 317 24.87 -6.94 10.67
C PRO A 317 24.57 -5.49 11.09
N LEU A 318 25.26 -4.50 10.50
CA LEU A 318 25.03 -3.08 10.76
C LEU A 318 23.65 -2.63 10.20
N ILE A 319 23.31 -3.08 8.99
CA ILE A 319 22.00 -2.78 8.38
C ILE A 319 20.86 -3.36 9.25
N LYS A 320 21.01 -4.59 9.76
CA LYS A 320 20.05 -5.17 10.70
C LYS A 320 19.96 -4.39 12.01
N PHE A 321 21.08 -3.92 12.53
CA PHE A 321 21.11 -3.10 13.74
C PHE A 321 20.39 -1.76 13.54
N LEU A 322 20.66 -1.07 12.44
CA LEU A 322 19.97 0.18 12.08
C LEU A 322 18.49 -0.06 11.82
N GLY A 323 18.14 -1.13 11.11
CA GLY A 323 16.74 -1.54 10.86
C GLY A 323 15.94 -1.77 12.14
N LYS A 324 16.57 -2.19 13.25
CA LYS A 324 15.90 -2.30 14.56
C LYS A 324 15.60 -0.95 15.22
N ARG A 325 16.42 0.08 14.92
CA ARG A 325 16.38 1.39 15.58
C ARG A 325 15.53 2.41 14.85
N ILE A 326 15.30 2.21 13.56
CA ILE A 326 14.49 3.11 12.72
C ILE A 326 13.12 2.45 12.49
N PRO A 327 12.02 2.95 13.10
CA PRO A 327 10.71 2.29 13.05
C PRO A 327 10.23 1.98 11.64
N PHE A 328 10.37 2.92 10.71
CA PHE A 328 9.98 2.72 9.31
C PHE A 328 10.73 1.55 8.64
N LEU A 329 12.06 1.47 8.84
CA LEU A 329 12.84 0.36 8.30
C LEU A 329 12.49 -0.97 8.98
N ALA A 330 12.21 -0.95 10.28
CA ALA A 330 11.76 -2.13 11.01
C ALA A 330 10.48 -2.69 10.41
N CYS A 331 9.53 -1.83 10.04
CA CYS A 331 8.29 -2.25 9.41
C CYS A 331 8.51 -2.94 8.05
N LEU A 332 9.53 -2.56 7.28
CA LEU A 332 9.82 -3.17 5.97
C LEU A 332 10.49 -4.55 6.07
N VAL A 333 11.12 -4.87 7.18
CA VAL A 333 12.02 -6.03 7.29
C VAL A 333 11.61 -7.07 8.34
N ARG A 334 10.46 -6.88 9.01
CA ARG A 334 9.93 -7.85 9.96
C ARG A 334 8.40 -7.80 10.03
N THR A 335 7.80 -8.87 10.55
CA THR A 335 6.41 -8.86 11.01
C THR A 335 6.25 -7.82 12.12
N VAL A 336 5.29 -6.92 11.97
CA VAL A 336 4.97 -5.87 12.94
C VAL A 336 4.01 -6.43 13.97
N THR A 337 4.20 -6.04 15.22
CA THR A 337 3.37 -6.41 16.38
C THR A 337 2.85 -5.13 17.03
N ALA A 338 1.54 -5.01 17.19
CA ALA A 338 0.90 -3.88 17.83
C ALA A 338 -0.17 -4.36 18.82
N VAL A 339 0.02 -4.10 20.11
CA VAL A 339 -1.03 -4.30 21.12
C VAL A 339 -2.04 -3.15 20.98
N THR A 340 -3.30 -3.47 20.69
CA THR A 340 -4.30 -2.46 20.32
C THR A 340 -5.44 -2.33 21.32
N MET A 341 -5.81 -3.43 21.99
CA MET A 341 -6.95 -3.43 22.93
C MET A 341 -6.64 -4.22 24.19
N CYS A 342 -7.22 -3.83 25.31
CA CYS A 342 -7.15 -4.54 26.59
C CYS A 342 -8.51 -4.55 27.26
N GLU A 343 -8.88 -5.69 27.84
CA GLU A 343 -10.10 -5.88 28.61
C GLU A 343 -9.77 -6.52 29.96
N GLY A 344 -10.50 -6.13 30.98
CA GLY A 344 -10.29 -6.65 32.34
C GLY A 344 -11.58 -6.72 33.14
N SER A 345 -11.54 -6.27 34.41
CA SER A 345 -12.71 -6.28 35.26
C SER A 345 -13.72 -5.19 34.84
N PRO A 346 -15.04 -5.48 34.92
CA PRO A 346 -16.10 -4.49 34.69
C PRO A 346 -16.29 -3.47 35.85
N ALA A 347 -15.65 -3.72 37.01
CA ALA A 347 -15.79 -2.87 38.18
C ALA A 347 -14.47 -2.74 38.95
N PRO A 348 -14.20 -1.55 39.60
CA PRO A 348 -12.90 -1.27 40.22
C PRO A 348 -12.61 -2.11 41.47
N ASN A 349 -13.63 -2.67 42.11
CA ASN A 349 -13.53 -3.48 43.33
C ASN A 349 -13.56 -5.00 43.06
N VAL A 350 -13.51 -5.44 41.79
CA VAL A 350 -13.56 -6.84 41.41
C VAL A 350 -12.25 -7.23 40.71
N LEU A 351 -11.63 -8.31 41.13
CA LEU A 351 -10.49 -8.92 40.45
C LEU A 351 -11.01 -9.74 39.26
N PRO A 352 -10.49 -9.56 38.02
CA PRO A 352 -11.00 -10.27 36.87
C PRO A 352 -10.64 -11.76 36.93
N GLN A 353 -11.60 -12.61 36.60
CA GLN A 353 -11.35 -14.03 36.35
C GLN A 353 -10.77 -14.27 34.95
N ARG A 354 -11.04 -13.38 34.02
CA ARG A 354 -10.52 -13.36 32.65
C ARG A 354 -10.07 -11.94 32.34
N ALA A 355 -8.88 -11.82 31.75
CA ALA A 355 -8.39 -10.56 31.22
C ALA A 355 -7.79 -10.85 29.84
N SER A 356 -8.03 -9.99 28.87
CA SER A 356 -7.61 -10.23 27.50
C SER A 356 -6.96 -9.02 26.85
N THR A 357 -6.13 -9.28 25.85
CA THR A 357 -5.58 -8.27 24.96
C THR A 357 -5.76 -8.70 23.53
N THR A 358 -6.05 -7.74 22.64
CA THR A 358 -6.01 -7.95 21.20
C THR A 358 -4.71 -7.37 20.66
N VAL A 359 -4.04 -8.16 19.85
CA VAL A 359 -2.76 -7.81 19.23
C VAL A 359 -2.92 -7.92 17.73
N ASN A 360 -2.70 -6.82 17.03
CA ASN A 360 -2.64 -6.79 15.57
C ASN A 360 -1.23 -7.12 15.10
N PHE A 361 -1.13 -8.00 14.14
CA PHE A 361 0.11 -8.33 13.45
C PHE A 361 0.01 -8.01 11.96
N ARG A 362 1.13 -7.62 11.39
CA ARG A 362 1.31 -7.45 9.95
C ARG A 362 2.41 -8.39 9.47
N PRO A 363 2.07 -9.66 9.18
CA PRO A 363 3.04 -10.64 8.71
C PRO A 363 3.75 -10.19 7.44
N ILE A 364 5.08 -10.42 7.39
CA ILE A 364 5.89 -10.16 6.21
C ILE A 364 5.87 -11.38 5.28
N PHE A 365 6.13 -11.17 4.00
CA PHE A 365 6.25 -12.26 3.02
C PHE A 365 7.09 -13.43 3.56
N GLY A 366 6.54 -14.64 3.47
CA GLY A 366 7.14 -15.88 4.01
C GLY A 366 6.98 -16.08 5.52
N GLU A 367 6.05 -15.35 6.15
CA GLU A 367 5.50 -15.63 7.49
C GLU A 367 3.97 -15.62 7.40
N THR A 368 3.33 -16.60 8.05
CA THR A 368 1.88 -16.80 8.02
C THR A 368 1.24 -16.47 9.37
N SER A 369 -0.08 -16.41 9.42
CA SER A 369 -0.83 -16.31 10.69
C SER A 369 -0.49 -17.45 11.64
N LYS A 370 -0.21 -18.65 11.11
CA LYS A 370 0.24 -19.81 11.91
C LYS A 370 1.62 -19.57 12.54
N ASP A 371 2.56 -18.97 11.80
CA ASP A 371 3.88 -18.61 12.36
C ASP A 371 3.74 -17.58 13.49
N VAL A 372 2.75 -16.66 13.36
CA VAL A 372 2.43 -15.70 14.43
C VAL A 372 1.91 -16.42 15.66
N GLU A 373 0.98 -17.35 15.52
CA GLU A 373 0.45 -18.15 16.64
C GLU A 373 1.57 -18.94 17.33
N GLU A 374 2.42 -19.61 16.56
CA GLU A 374 3.56 -20.36 17.09
C GLU A 374 4.54 -19.46 17.86
N HIS A 375 4.77 -18.23 17.34
CA HIS A 375 5.59 -17.22 18.02
C HIS A 375 4.95 -16.82 19.36
N LEU A 376 3.65 -16.51 19.40
CA LEU A 376 2.92 -16.16 20.62
C LEU A 376 3.02 -17.26 21.66
N ARG A 377 2.74 -18.53 21.28
CA ARG A 377 2.85 -19.69 22.16
C ARG A 377 4.26 -19.87 22.73
N LYS A 378 5.29 -19.51 21.96
CA LYS A 378 6.68 -19.59 22.38
C LYS A 378 7.05 -18.51 23.38
N VAL A 379 6.67 -17.26 23.15
CA VAL A 379 7.15 -16.09 23.93
C VAL A 379 6.35 -15.86 25.20
N ILE A 380 5.06 -16.15 25.22
CA ILE A 380 4.19 -15.98 26.37
C ILE A 380 4.57 -16.99 27.45
N ARG A 381 4.87 -16.49 28.65
CA ARG A 381 5.26 -17.30 29.82
C ARG A 381 4.12 -18.14 30.38
N TYR A 382 2.89 -17.65 30.33
CA TYR A 382 1.70 -18.33 30.83
C TYR A 382 1.21 -19.32 29.75
N LYS A 383 1.53 -20.61 29.93
CA LYS A 383 1.26 -21.65 28.92
C LYS A 383 -0.21 -22.08 28.85
N ASP A 384 -0.99 -21.68 29.84
CA ASP A 384 -2.45 -21.83 29.92
C ASP A 384 -3.22 -20.65 29.30
N ALA A 385 -2.52 -19.63 28.78
CA ALA A 385 -3.17 -18.55 28.07
C ALA A 385 -3.87 -19.08 26.80
N GLU A 386 -5.12 -18.71 26.63
CA GLU A 386 -5.89 -18.97 25.41
C GLU A 386 -5.44 -18.00 24.32
N ILE A 387 -5.11 -18.51 23.15
CA ILE A 387 -4.71 -17.72 21.97
C ILE A 387 -5.69 -18.04 20.86
N GLU A 388 -6.45 -17.05 20.45
CA GLU A 388 -7.49 -17.14 19.43
C GLU A 388 -7.14 -16.21 18.26
N CYS A 389 -7.11 -16.73 17.04
CA CYS A 389 -7.03 -15.94 15.83
C CYS A 389 -8.42 -15.42 15.47
N LEU A 390 -8.64 -14.12 15.61
CA LEU A 390 -9.92 -13.49 15.30
C LEU A 390 -10.11 -13.29 13.80
N ARG A 391 -9.03 -12.89 13.11
CA ARG A 391 -9.00 -12.60 11.66
C ARG A 391 -7.62 -12.90 11.12
N ALA A 392 -7.56 -13.36 9.86
CA ALA A 392 -6.29 -13.53 9.15
C ALA A 392 -6.47 -13.28 7.64
N LYS A 393 -5.60 -12.45 7.09
CA LYS A 393 -5.30 -12.29 5.66
C LYS A 393 -3.80 -12.55 5.51
N GLU A 394 -3.43 -13.59 4.79
CA GLU A 394 -2.03 -13.96 4.63
C GLU A 394 -1.29 -12.91 3.78
N PRO A 395 0.07 -12.81 3.88
CA PRO A 395 0.83 -11.93 2.99
C PRO A 395 0.64 -12.32 1.53
N SER A 396 0.61 -11.32 0.66
CA SER A 396 0.50 -11.54 -0.77
C SER A 396 1.78 -12.13 -1.37
N ARG A 397 1.67 -12.69 -2.59
CA ARG A 397 2.82 -13.13 -3.37
C ARG A 397 3.65 -11.93 -3.81
N PHE A 398 4.94 -12.18 -4.08
CA PHE A 398 5.82 -11.15 -4.62
C PHE A 398 5.81 -11.20 -6.14
N SER A 399 5.29 -10.17 -6.79
CA SER A 399 5.24 -10.07 -8.25
C SER A 399 6.65 -9.93 -8.86
N PRO A 400 6.88 -10.42 -10.11
CA PRO A 400 8.18 -10.29 -10.77
C PRO A 400 8.54 -8.84 -11.08
N THR A 401 9.84 -8.50 -11.01
CA THR A 401 10.35 -7.16 -11.33
C THR A 401 10.79 -7.00 -12.80
N ASP A 402 10.60 -7.99 -13.61
CA ASP A 402 10.94 -8.04 -15.05
C ASP A 402 9.72 -8.13 -15.96
N SER A 403 8.51 -7.99 -15.38
CA SER A 403 7.27 -7.97 -16.16
C SER A 403 7.15 -6.72 -17.03
N ARG A 404 6.36 -6.82 -18.11
CA ARG A 404 6.01 -5.69 -18.97
C ARG A 404 5.42 -4.54 -18.18
N ALA A 405 4.47 -4.83 -17.30
CA ALA A 405 3.81 -3.85 -16.47
C ALA A 405 4.79 -3.11 -15.53
N PHE A 406 5.73 -3.83 -14.89
CA PHE A 406 6.77 -3.21 -14.08
C PHE A 406 7.67 -2.28 -14.91
N ASN A 407 8.13 -2.75 -16.07
CA ASN A 407 8.97 -1.98 -16.98
C ASN A 407 8.23 -0.75 -17.54
N ALA A 408 6.93 -0.85 -17.79
CA ALA A 408 6.11 0.28 -18.22
C ALA A 408 6.01 1.35 -17.13
N ILE A 409 5.77 0.96 -15.85
CA ILE A 409 5.79 1.91 -14.73
C ILE A 409 7.17 2.57 -14.62
N GLU A 410 8.27 1.79 -14.67
CA GLU A 410 9.64 2.33 -14.61
C GLU A 410 9.91 3.33 -15.74
N THR A 411 9.42 3.06 -16.95
CA THR A 411 9.61 3.91 -18.12
C THR A 411 8.77 5.18 -18.02
N VAL A 412 7.45 5.03 -17.84
CA VAL A 412 6.50 6.16 -17.83
C VAL A 412 6.76 7.07 -16.64
N ALA A 413 6.69 6.56 -15.41
CA ALA A 413 6.90 7.38 -14.23
C ALA A 413 8.34 7.92 -14.17
N GLY A 414 9.32 7.14 -14.62
CA GLY A 414 10.70 7.60 -14.71
C GLY A 414 10.94 8.73 -15.68
N SER A 415 10.16 8.85 -16.77
CA SER A 415 10.27 9.95 -17.74
C SER A 415 9.64 11.26 -17.22
N MET A 416 8.67 11.19 -16.30
CA MET A 416 8.02 12.37 -15.71
C MET A 416 8.95 13.19 -14.80
N TYR A 417 10.10 12.62 -14.38
CA TYR A 417 11.05 13.24 -13.43
C TYR A 417 12.46 13.31 -14.00
N THR A 418 12.60 13.84 -15.22
CA THR A 418 13.89 13.88 -15.96
C THR A 418 14.92 14.81 -15.37
N ASP A 419 14.51 15.84 -14.65
CA ASP A 419 15.38 16.88 -14.04
C ASP A 419 15.99 16.44 -12.70
N LYS A 420 15.62 15.30 -12.16
CA LYS A 420 16.06 14.79 -10.85
C LYS A 420 16.58 13.37 -10.94
N ALA A 421 17.49 13.03 -10.03
CA ALA A 421 17.87 11.64 -9.86
C ALA A 421 16.63 10.84 -9.44
N VAL A 422 16.39 9.70 -10.09
CA VAL A 422 15.24 8.84 -9.84
C VAL A 422 15.71 7.42 -9.56
N ALA A 423 15.25 6.87 -8.45
CA ALA A 423 15.44 5.48 -8.08
C ALA A 423 14.08 4.75 -8.13
N VAL A 424 13.90 3.88 -9.12
CA VAL A 424 12.73 2.98 -9.16
C VAL A 424 13.03 1.76 -8.30
N VAL A 425 12.20 1.47 -7.32
CA VAL A 425 12.45 0.39 -6.36
C VAL A 425 11.24 -0.52 -6.18
N PRO A 426 11.45 -1.84 -6.10
CA PRO A 426 10.43 -2.74 -5.62
C PRO A 426 10.16 -2.45 -4.14
N TYR A 427 8.90 -2.46 -3.75
CA TYR A 427 8.43 -2.10 -2.42
C TYR A 427 7.48 -3.16 -1.87
N LEU A 428 7.46 -3.32 -0.56
CA LEU A 428 6.47 -4.11 0.15
C LEU A 428 5.45 -3.14 0.76
N VAL A 429 4.22 -3.18 0.27
CA VAL A 429 3.13 -2.35 0.79
C VAL A 429 2.81 -2.78 2.22
N MET A 430 2.71 -1.81 3.13
CA MET A 430 2.50 -2.08 4.55
C MET A 430 1.03 -2.26 4.92
N GLY A 431 0.13 -1.71 4.10
CA GLY A 431 -1.32 -1.91 4.16
C GLY A 431 -1.79 -3.10 3.32
N GLY A 432 -3.08 -3.20 3.12
CA GLY A 432 -3.71 -4.07 2.14
C GLY A 432 -4.33 -3.22 1.04
N THR A 433 -4.63 -3.81 -0.11
CA THR A 433 -5.39 -3.22 -1.21
C THR A 433 -6.24 -4.31 -1.86
N ASP A 434 -7.15 -3.93 -2.77
CA ASP A 434 -7.93 -4.86 -3.58
C ASP A 434 -7.06 -5.74 -4.50
N ALA A 435 -5.86 -5.30 -4.84
CA ALA A 435 -4.88 -6.03 -5.63
C ALA A 435 -4.61 -7.45 -5.12
N TYR A 436 -4.71 -7.67 -3.81
CA TYR A 436 -4.52 -8.99 -3.19
C TYR A 436 -5.37 -10.08 -3.84
N PHE A 437 -6.62 -9.79 -4.16
CA PHE A 437 -7.54 -10.77 -4.74
C PHE A 437 -7.15 -11.15 -6.17
N TYR A 438 -6.59 -10.19 -6.94
CA TYR A 438 -6.22 -10.40 -8.34
C TYR A 438 -5.03 -11.34 -8.54
N GLU A 439 -4.29 -11.66 -7.46
CA GLU A 439 -3.24 -12.69 -7.49
C GLU A 439 -3.77 -14.09 -7.84
N ALA A 440 -5.07 -14.31 -7.71
CA ALA A 440 -5.73 -15.56 -8.11
C ALA A 440 -5.84 -15.73 -9.65
N ILE A 441 -5.71 -14.62 -10.40
CA ILE A 441 -5.87 -14.58 -11.87
C ILE A 441 -4.76 -13.83 -12.60
N SER A 442 -3.69 -13.41 -11.90
CA SER A 442 -2.52 -12.77 -12.51
C SER A 442 -1.24 -13.09 -11.72
N GLU A 443 -0.13 -13.24 -12.43
CA GLU A 443 1.21 -13.32 -11.82
C GLU A 443 1.82 -11.93 -11.57
N ASN A 444 1.34 -10.89 -12.28
CA ASN A 444 1.89 -9.53 -12.27
C ASN A 444 0.90 -8.55 -11.65
N VAL A 445 0.80 -8.56 -10.33
CA VAL A 445 -0.09 -7.67 -9.57
C VAL A 445 0.75 -6.59 -8.90
N LEU A 446 0.64 -5.37 -9.40
CA LEU A 446 1.46 -4.23 -9.01
C LEU A 446 0.62 -3.17 -8.30
N ARG A 447 1.27 -2.37 -7.45
CA ARG A 447 0.66 -1.27 -6.72
C ARG A 447 1.50 -0.02 -6.95
N PHE A 448 0.90 0.99 -7.59
CA PHE A 448 1.59 2.24 -7.85
C PHE A 448 0.61 3.40 -8.08
N ALA A 449 0.64 4.38 -7.20
CA ALA A 449 -0.08 5.64 -7.35
C ALA A 449 0.85 6.70 -7.95
N PRO A 450 0.56 7.22 -9.14
CA PRO A 450 1.46 8.13 -9.86
C PRO A 450 1.39 9.58 -9.34
N PHE A 451 1.22 9.76 -8.04
CA PHE A 451 1.07 11.07 -7.40
C PHE A 451 2.29 11.38 -6.52
N ASN A 452 2.97 12.49 -6.81
CA ASN A 452 4.07 12.98 -5.97
C ASN A 452 3.51 13.77 -4.78
N LEU A 453 3.09 13.06 -3.75
CA LEU A 453 2.53 13.63 -2.54
C LEU A 453 3.60 13.78 -1.45
N SER A 454 3.52 14.87 -0.69
CA SER A 454 4.34 15.02 0.51
C SER A 454 3.84 14.09 1.63
N VAL A 455 4.74 13.75 2.55
CA VAL A 455 4.38 12.90 3.71
C VAL A 455 3.25 13.52 4.52
N ASP A 456 3.19 14.85 4.64
CA ASP A 456 2.12 15.56 5.36
C ASP A 456 0.75 15.43 4.66
N ILE A 457 0.73 15.37 3.33
CA ILE A 457 -0.51 15.12 2.58
C ILE A 457 -0.93 13.66 2.73
N ILE A 458 -0.01 12.71 2.55
CA ILE A 458 -0.32 11.29 2.73
C ILE A 458 -0.85 11.01 4.15
N ALA A 459 -0.30 11.68 5.16
CA ALA A 459 -0.74 11.55 6.55
C ALA A 459 -2.17 12.07 6.81
N THR A 460 -2.81 12.76 5.84
CA THR A 460 -4.21 13.17 5.93
C THR A 460 -5.19 12.08 5.49
N SER A 461 -4.75 11.04 4.77
CA SER A 461 -5.57 9.85 4.48
C SER A 461 -6.09 9.26 5.79
N HIS A 462 -7.36 8.87 5.81
CA HIS A 462 -8.09 8.41 7.01
C HIS A 462 -8.15 9.44 8.17
N GLY A 463 -7.47 10.59 8.03
CA GLY A 463 -7.42 11.67 9.02
C GLY A 463 -8.39 12.81 8.72
N THR A 464 -8.25 13.89 9.48
CA THR A 464 -8.98 15.15 9.30
C THR A 464 -8.25 16.02 8.28
N ASN A 465 -9.00 16.83 7.52
CA ASN A 465 -8.44 17.74 6.50
C ASN A 465 -7.71 17.02 5.35
N GLU A 466 -8.20 15.85 4.96
CA GLU A 466 -7.74 15.16 3.77
C GLU A 466 -7.90 16.07 2.55
N ARG A 467 -6.85 16.15 1.73
CA ARG A 467 -6.81 17.02 0.56
C ARG A 467 -5.80 16.54 -0.47
N CYS A 468 -6.12 16.69 -1.73
CA CYS A 468 -5.24 16.35 -2.84
C CYS A 468 -4.76 17.64 -3.54
N PRO A 469 -3.43 17.85 -3.74
CA PRO A 469 -2.94 18.95 -4.55
C PRO A 469 -3.44 18.80 -5.98
N ILE A 470 -4.01 19.86 -6.57
CA ILE A 470 -4.54 19.79 -7.94
C ILE A 470 -3.43 19.53 -8.98
N SER A 471 -2.19 19.96 -8.70
CA SER A 471 -1.04 19.80 -9.61
C SER A 471 -0.72 18.34 -9.94
N VAL A 472 -0.96 17.39 -9.01
CA VAL A 472 -0.64 15.97 -9.24
C VAL A 472 -1.66 15.26 -10.13
N LEU A 473 -2.83 15.83 -10.34
CA LEU A 473 -3.88 15.22 -11.16
C LEU A 473 -3.48 15.15 -12.65
N LYS A 474 -2.81 16.20 -13.15
CA LYS A 474 -2.28 16.19 -14.52
C LYS A 474 -1.28 15.06 -14.72
N ASP A 475 -0.38 14.87 -13.76
CA ASP A 475 0.62 13.80 -13.78
C ASP A 475 -0.05 12.44 -13.72
N GLY A 476 -1.06 12.27 -12.88
CA GLY A 476 -1.83 11.04 -12.75
C GLY A 476 -2.50 10.63 -14.07
N VAL A 477 -3.24 11.54 -14.70
CA VAL A 477 -3.89 11.27 -16.01
C VAL A 477 -2.85 10.96 -17.08
N SER A 478 -1.78 11.75 -17.16
CA SER A 478 -0.69 11.53 -18.13
C SER A 478 -0.04 10.16 -17.95
N PHE A 479 0.20 9.77 -16.70
CA PHE A 479 0.74 8.44 -16.39
C PHE A 479 -0.19 7.33 -16.89
N PHE A 480 -1.47 7.35 -16.53
CA PHE A 480 -2.41 6.29 -16.92
C PHE A 480 -2.59 6.20 -18.43
N LYS A 481 -2.66 7.33 -19.14
CA LYS A 481 -2.69 7.33 -20.61
C LYS A 481 -1.46 6.63 -21.21
N SER A 482 -0.27 7.05 -20.80
CA SER A 482 0.99 6.49 -21.30
C SER A 482 1.18 5.03 -20.90
N TYR A 483 0.77 4.66 -19.67
CA TYR A 483 0.81 3.29 -19.18
C TYR A 483 -0.11 2.37 -20.01
N ILE A 484 -1.36 2.78 -20.25
CA ILE A 484 -2.30 2.03 -21.10
C ILE A 484 -1.72 1.85 -22.49
N ARG A 485 -1.17 2.91 -23.11
CA ARG A 485 -0.55 2.84 -24.44
C ARG A 485 0.61 1.84 -24.53
N GLN A 486 1.37 1.67 -23.42
CA GLN A 486 2.51 0.75 -23.41
C GLN A 486 2.10 -0.70 -23.09
N VAL A 487 1.29 -0.89 -22.03
CA VAL A 487 0.95 -2.22 -21.54
C VAL A 487 -0.10 -2.89 -22.42
N SER A 488 -0.98 -2.12 -23.08
CA SER A 488 -2.01 -2.68 -23.94
C SER A 488 -1.47 -3.23 -25.27
N LYS A 489 -0.23 -2.95 -25.65
CA LYS A 489 0.41 -3.47 -26.87
C LYS A 489 0.95 -4.89 -26.68
N GLU A 490 1.08 -5.62 -27.75
CA GLU A 490 1.66 -6.97 -27.74
C GLU A 490 3.17 -6.92 -27.41
N ASN A 491 3.95 -6.06 -28.05
CA ASN A 491 5.35 -5.65 -27.76
C ASN A 491 5.83 -4.61 -28.77
#